data_aad68c444051171bab2c93651dcb4989
#
_entry.id   aad68c444051171bab2c93651dcb4989
#
_cell.length_a   1.000
_cell.length_b   1.000
_cell.length_c   1.000
_cell.angle_alpha   90.00
_cell.angle_beta   90.00
_cell.angle_gamma   90.00
#
_symmetry.space_group_name_H-M   'P 1'
#
loop_
_entity.id
_entity.type
_entity.pdbx_description
1 polymer ?
#
loop_
_entity_poly.entity_id
_entity_poly.type
_entity_poly.pdbx_seq_one_letter_code
_entity_poly.pdbx_strand_id
1 'polypeptide(L)'
;MRFEDLNWFDLEQYLSVDDRLILVLGSCEQHGYLSLLSDVKIPLALADAASQQTGVPVAPPLNFGSSPYFLSYPGTLSLKVSTLLLVADDLVRSAFSHGFRRILVLNGHGG
;
A
#
# COMPACT_ATOMS: atom_id res chain seq x y z
N MET A 1 -5.83 3.02 11.69
CA MET A 1 -7.00 2.23 11.23
C MET A 1 -6.61 1.44 9.98
N ARG A 2 -6.11 0.23 10.18
CA ARG A 2 -5.72 -0.65 9.08
C ARG A 2 -6.86 -1.58 8.70
N PHE A 3 -6.99 -1.92 7.42
CA PHE A 3 -7.98 -2.88 6.93
C PHE A 3 -7.92 -4.22 7.65
N GLU A 4 -6.71 -4.68 8.01
CA GLU A 4 -6.54 -5.97 8.71
C GLU A 4 -7.25 -6.02 10.07
N ASP A 5 -7.54 -4.87 10.67
CA ASP A 5 -8.24 -4.74 11.95
C ASP A 5 -9.72 -4.40 11.78
N LEU A 6 -10.21 -4.30 10.54
CA LEU A 6 -11.57 -3.90 10.21
C LEU A 6 -12.30 -5.03 9.49
N ASN A 7 -13.62 -4.93 9.50
CA ASN A 7 -14.49 -5.77 8.68
C ASN A 7 -15.25 -4.89 7.68
N TRP A 8 -16.03 -5.54 6.81
CA TRP A 8 -16.71 -4.79 5.75
C TRP A 8 -17.81 -3.86 6.28
N PHE A 9 -18.43 -4.19 7.41
CA PHE A 9 -19.43 -3.31 8.05
C PHE A 9 -18.77 -2.02 8.54
N ASP A 10 -17.55 -2.11 9.09
CA ASP A 10 -16.81 -0.95 9.54
C ASP A 10 -16.52 0.01 8.38
N LEU A 11 -16.13 -0.53 7.24
CA LEU A 11 -15.86 0.27 6.04
C LEU A 11 -17.13 0.85 5.43
N GLU A 12 -18.24 0.10 5.45
CA GLU A 12 -19.53 0.62 4.99
C GLU A 12 -19.93 1.83 5.82
N GLN A 13 -19.77 1.79 7.14
CA GLN A 13 -20.04 2.92 8.02
C GLN A 13 -19.10 4.09 7.73
N TYR A 14 -17.81 3.83 7.57
CA TYR A 14 -16.85 4.86 7.23
C TYR A 14 -17.23 5.57 5.93
N LEU A 15 -17.56 4.82 4.89
CA LEU A 15 -17.91 5.36 3.57
C LEU A 15 -19.22 6.16 3.58
N SER A 16 -20.05 6.02 4.61
CA SER A 16 -21.23 6.86 4.75
C SER A 16 -20.90 8.31 5.10
N VAL A 17 -19.69 8.60 5.61
CA VAL A 17 -19.29 9.93 6.07
C VAL A 17 -17.98 10.43 5.45
N ASP A 18 -17.20 9.58 4.79
CA ASP A 18 -15.90 9.95 4.21
C ASP A 18 -15.59 9.05 2.99
N ASP A 19 -14.78 9.53 2.07
CA ASP A 19 -14.39 8.79 0.86
C ASP A 19 -12.88 8.70 0.67
N ARG A 20 -12.10 9.00 1.71
CA ARG A 20 -10.64 9.01 1.65
C ARG A 20 -10.06 7.65 1.99
N LEU A 21 -8.96 7.30 1.34
CA LEU A 21 -8.23 6.05 1.56
C LEU A 21 -6.73 6.31 1.45
N ILE A 22 -5.94 5.63 2.28
CA ILE A 22 -4.49 5.62 2.14
C ILE A 22 -4.06 4.27 1.58
N LEU A 23 -3.32 4.28 0.48
CA LEU A 23 -2.74 3.11 -0.15
C LEU A 23 -1.22 3.21 -0.11
N VAL A 24 -0.57 2.23 0.50
CA VAL A 24 0.89 2.17 0.60
C VAL A 24 1.44 1.27 -0.49
N LEU A 25 2.39 1.78 -1.26
CA LEU A 25 3.17 1.02 -2.23
C LEU A 25 4.60 0.91 -1.74
N GLY A 26 5.17 -0.28 -1.84
CA GLY A 26 6.53 -0.55 -1.40
C GLY A 26 7.22 -1.56 -2.29
N SER A 27 8.17 -2.29 -1.73
CA SER A 27 8.88 -3.35 -2.41
C SER A 27 9.43 -4.37 -1.42
N CYS A 28 9.74 -5.55 -1.92
CA CYS A 28 10.50 -6.57 -1.22
C CYS A 28 11.86 -6.67 -1.91
N GLU A 29 12.87 -6.02 -1.32
CA GLU A 29 14.14 -5.74 -1.99
C GLU A 29 15.29 -5.78 -0.98
N GLN A 30 16.47 -6.19 -1.42
CA GLN A 30 17.66 -6.15 -0.56
C GLN A 30 17.90 -4.73 -0.05
N HIS A 31 18.22 -4.60 1.22
CA HIS A 31 18.58 -3.37 1.93
C HIS A 31 19.80 -3.60 2.84
N GLY A 32 20.76 -4.38 2.38
CA GLY A 32 21.91 -4.74 3.20
C GLY A 32 21.48 -5.50 4.45
N TYR A 33 21.83 -4.98 5.62
CA TYR A 33 21.43 -5.57 6.92
C TYR A 33 20.05 -5.15 7.39
N LEU A 34 19.38 -4.25 6.67
CA LEU A 34 18.03 -3.83 7.00
C LEU A 34 16.99 -4.81 6.45
N SER A 35 15.75 -4.66 6.89
CA SER A 35 14.65 -5.51 6.44
C SER A 35 14.47 -5.46 4.93
N LEU A 36 14.16 -6.61 4.33
CA LEU A 36 13.73 -6.70 2.94
C LEU A 36 12.47 -5.86 2.65
N LEU A 37 11.68 -5.57 3.66
CA LEU A 37 10.46 -4.77 3.56
C LEU A 37 10.63 -3.34 4.07
N SER A 38 11.85 -2.80 4.07
CA SER A 38 12.10 -1.42 4.50
C SER A 38 11.24 -0.42 3.72
N ASP A 39 11.05 -0.65 2.43
CA ASP A 39 10.24 0.21 1.57
C ASP A 39 8.72 0.08 1.83
N VAL A 40 8.32 -0.87 2.64
CA VAL A 40 6.94 -1.00 3.13
C VAL A 40 6.80 -0.45 4.53
N LYS A 41 7.75 -0.79 5.41
CA LYS A 41 7.67 -0.41 6.83
C LYS A 41 7.69 1.09 7.04
N ILE A 42 8.50 1.81 6.28
CA ILE A 42 8.62 3.27 6.42
C ILE A 42 7.33 3.97 6.02
N PRO A 43 6.81 3.79 4.78
CA PRO A 43 5.56 4.46 4.41
C PRO A 43 4.36 3.96 5.23
N LEU A 44 4.37 2.70 5.68
CA LEU A 44 3.29 2.19 6.51
C LEU A 44 3.26 2.86 7.89
N ALA A 45 4.42 3.14 8.48
CA ALA A 45 4.49 3.88 9.74
C ALA A 45 3.94 5.32 9.57
N LEU A 46 4.24 5.97 8.45
CA LEU A 46 3.69 7.28 8.13
C LEU A 46 2.18 7.23 7.92
N ALA A 47 1.70 6.21 7.22
CA ALA A 47 0.28 5.99 6.98
C ALA A 47 -0.47 5.78 8.31
N ASP A 48 0.07 4.98 9.22
CA ASP A 48 -0.51 4.75 10.54
C ASP A 48 -0.63 6.05 11.34
N ALA A 49 0.41 6.88 11.33
CA ALA A 49 0.39 8.16 12.02
C ALA A 49 -0.67 9.10 11.43
N ALA A 50 -0.77 9.17 10.11
CA ALA A 50 -1.79 9.96 9.43
C ALA A 50 -3.21 9.44 9.73
N SER A 51 -3.38 8.12 9.74
CA SER A 51 -4.66 7.49 10.05
C SER A 51 -5.11 7.81 11.48
N GLN A 52 -4.20 7.78 12.45
CA GLN A 52 -4.52 8.12 13.83
C GLN A 52 -5.02 9.56 13.97
N GLN A 53 -4.49 10.48 13.18
CA GLN A 53 -4.88 11.88 13.24
C GLN A 53 -6.16 12.19 12.46
N THR A 54 -6.45 11.45 11.42
CA THR A 54 -7.52 11.80 10.46
C THR A 54 -8.70 10.83 10.46
N GLY A 55 -8.52 9.63 11.00
CA GLY A 55 -9.51 8.56 10.89
C GLY A 55 -9.60 7.93 9.50
N VAL A 56 -8.69 8.27 8.58
CA VAL A 56 -8.67 7.69 7.23
C VAL A 56 -8.09 6.27 7.29
N PRO A 57 -8.78 5.26 6.74
CA PRO A 57 -8.28 3.89 6.79
C PRO A 57 -7.09 3.67 5.86
N VAL A 58 -6.21 2.74 6.26
CA VAL A 58 -5.05 2.32 5.50
C VAL A 58 -5.35 0.95 4.89
N ALA A 59 -5.37 0.88 3.57
CA ALA A 59 -5.53 -0.39 2.84
C ALA A 59 -4.32 -1.30 3.07
N PRO A 60 -4.45 -2.61 2.84
CA PRO A 60 -3.28 -3.49 2.89
C PRO A 60 -2.18 -2.98 1.96
N PRO A 61 -0.94 -2.89 2.42
CA PRO A 61 0.13 -2.37 1.58
C PRO A 61 0.45 -3.33 0.44
N LEU A 62 0.85 -2.79 -0.71
CA LEU A 62 1.42 -3.59 -1.77
C LEU A 62 2.91 -3.79 -1.47
N ASN A 63 3.26 -5.01 -1.08
CA ASN A 63 4.60 -5.36 -0.63
C ASN A 63 5.59 -5.56 -1.77
N PHE A 64 5.12 -5.64 -3.00
CA PHE A 64 5.93 -5.97 -4.16
C PHE A 64 5.89 -4.84 -5.17
N GLY A 65 7.06 -4.42 -5.61
CA GLY A 65 7.22 -3.40 -6.64
C GLY A 65 8.16 -3.88 -7.74
N SER A 66 8.66 -2.95 -8.54
CA SER A 66 9.64 -3.23 -9.59
C SER A 66 11.04 -3.00 -9.05
N SER A 67 11.81 -4.08 -8.90
CA SER A 67 13.17 -4.06 -8.33
C SER A 67 14.14 -4.91 -9.16
N PRO A 68 14.24 -4.67 -10.48
CA PRO A 68 15.05 -5.53 -11.35
C PRO A 68 16.54 -5.46 -11.05
N TYR A 69 17.04 -4.34 -10.54
CA TYR A 69 18.46 -4.15 -10.27
C TYR A 69 19.01 -5.06 -9.18
N PHE A 70 18.16 -5.50 -8.25
CA PHE A 70 18.57 -6.29 -7.09
C PHE A 70 18.05 -7.72 -7.11
N LEU A 71 17.58 -8.19 -8.27
CA LEU A 71 17.05 -9.55 -8.39
C LEU A 71 18.08 -10.64 -8.11
N SER A 72 19.37 -10.35 -8.29
CA SER A 72 20.43 -11.33 -7.97
C SER A 72 20.64 -11.52 -6.47
N TYR A 73 20.10 -10.65 -5.63
CA TYR A 73 20.21 -10.78 -4.18
C TYR A 73 19.04 -11.61 -3.64
N PRO A 74 19.32 -12.69 -2.89
CA PRO A 74 18.27 -13.52 -2.29
C PRO A 74 17.28 -12.68 -1.47
N GLY A 75 16.01 -12.94 -1.68
CA GLY A 75 14.94 -12.23 -0.97
C GLY A 75 14.33 -11.08 -1.76
N THR A 76 14.99 -10.57 -2.77
CA THR A 76 14.37 -9.59 -3.68
C THR A 76 13.34 -10.30 -4.55
N LEU A 77 12.09 -9.84 -4.47
CA LEU A 77 10.98 -10.32 -5.28
C LEU A 77 10.43 -9.14 -6.08
N SER A 78 10.58 -9.19 -7.39
CA SER A 78 10.24 -8.09 -8.27
C SER A 78 9.08 -8.42 -9.19
N LEU A 79 8.21 -7.44 -9.38
CA LEU A 79 7.20 -7.48 -10.45
C LEU A 79 7.75 -6.78 -11.68
N LYS A 80 7.32 -7.23 -12.86
CA LYS A 80 7.49 -6.45 -14.08
C LYS A 80 6.67 -5.17 -13.96
N VAL A 81 7.14 -4.09 -14.58
CA VAL A 81 6.40 -2.82 -14.58
C VAL A 81 4.98 -3.01 -15.13
N SER A 82 4.81 -3.77 -16.21
CA SER A 82 3.48 -4.06 -16.77
C SER A 82 2.56 -4.76 -15.79
N THR A 83 3.09 -5.71 -15.01
CA THR A 83 2.32 -6.42 -13.99
C THR A 83 1.95 -5.49 -12.84
N LEU A 84 2.90 -4.67 -12.39
CA LEU A 84 2.66 -3.69 -11.32
C LEU A 84 1.55 -2.71 -11.69
N LEU A 85 1.56 -2.21 -12.93
CA LEU A 85 0.53 -1.30 -13.43
C LEU A 85 -0.86 -1.96 -13.42
N LEU A 86 -0.95 -3.23 -13.83
CA LEU A 86 -2.21 -3.97 -13.82
C LEU A 86 -2.72 -4.19 -12.38
N VAL A 87 -1.83 -4.55 -11.47
CA VAL A 87 -2.19 -4.74 -10.06
C VAL A 87 -2.70 -3.42 -9.47
N ALA A 88 -1.97 -2.33 -9.67
CA ALA A 88 -2.38 -1.03 -9.16
C ALA A 88 -3.73 -0.58 -9.73
N ASP A 89 -3.94 -0.80 -11.03
CA ASP A 89 -5.22 -0.48 -11.68
C ASP A 89 -6.38 -1.26 -11.06
N ASP A 90 -6.21 -2.56 -10.86
CA ASP A 90 -7.23 -3.41 -10.25
C ASP A 90 -7.57 -2.94 -8.82
N LEU A 91 -6.56 -2.60 -8.03
CA LEU A 91 -6.76 -2.15 -6.64
C LEU A 91 -7.53 -0.83 -6.60
N VAL A 92 -7.13 0.13 -7.42
CA VAL A 92 -7.79 1.44 -7.49
C VAL A 92 -9.23 1.30 -7.99
N ARG A 93 -9.47 0.50 -9.01
CA ARG A 93 -10.82 0.26 -9.53
C ARG A 93 -11.71 -0.40 -8.49
N SER A 94 -11.19 -1.38 -7.74
CA SER A 94 -11.92 -2.00 -6.64
C SER A 94 -12.29 -0.99 -5.56
N ALA A 95 -11.35 -0.14 -5.17
CA ALA A 95 -11.60 0.92 -4.21
C ALA A 95 -12.69 1.88 -4.70
N PHE A 96 -12.62 2.31 -5.95
CA PHE A 96 -13.65 3.17 -6.54
C PHE A 96 -15.02 2.50 -6.57
N SER A 97 -15.09 1.19 -6.83
CA SER A 97 -16.34 0.45 -6.87
C SER A 97 -17.06 0.45 -5.52
N HIS A 98 -16.32 0.60 -4.41
CA HIS A 98 -16.86 0.65 -3.06
C HIS A 98 -17.21 2.06 -2.57
N GLY A 99 -16.79 3.09 -3.30
CA GLY A 99 -17.12 4.47 -2.95
C GLY A 99 -15.95 5.32 -2.50
N PHE A 100 -14.74 4.78 -2.44
CA PHE A 100 -13.55 5.60 -2.21
C PHE A 100 -13.30 6.50 -3.43
N ARG A 101 -13.16 7.79 -3.21
CA ARG A 101 -12.99 8.77 -4.31
C ARG A 101 -11.70 9.57 -4.20
N ARG A 102 -11.11 9.63 -3.01
CA ARG A 102 -9.86 10.34 -2.76
C ARG A 102 -8.87 9.35 -2.17
N ILE A 103 -7.86 9.00 -2.98
CA ILE A 103 -6.86 8.01 -2.59
C ILE A 103 -5.51 8.70 -2.51
N LEU A 104 -4.92 8.68 -1.31
CA LEU A 104 -3.54 9.08 -1.12
C LEU A 104 -2.64 7.86 -1.29
N VAL A 105 -1.75 7.92 -2.26
CA VAL A 105 -0.74 6.88 -2.49
C VAL A 105 0.55 7.30 -1.81
N LEU A 106 1.01 6.52 -0.83
CA LEU A 106 2.33 6.69 -0.21
C LEU A 106 3.26 5.65 -0.81
N ASN A 107 4.20 6.11 -1.63
CA ASN A 107 5.18 5.25 -2.27
C ASN A 107 6.49 5.27 -1.48
N GLY A 108 6.89 4.12 -0.93
CA GLY A 108 8.13 3.96 -0.20
C GLY A 108 9.30 3.44 -1.03
N HIS A 109 9.10 3.19 -2.33
CA HIS A 109 10.09 2.58 -3.20
C HIS A 109 10.55 3.56 -4.27
N GLY A 110 11.87 3.69 -4.42
CA GLY A 110 12.46 4.62 -5.40
C GLY A 110 12.66 4.04 -6.80
N GLY A 111 12.43 2.76 -6.95
CA GLY A 111 12.64 2.07 -8.23
C GLY A 111 11.55 2.18 -9.26
#